data_8d08dcb9345ccec8a1a7fdb4b384998a
#
_entry.id   8d08dcb9345ccec8a1a7fdb4b384998a
#
_cell.length_a   1.000
_cell.length_b   1.000
_cell.length_c   1.000
_cell.angle_alpha   90.00
_cell.angle_beta   90.00
_cell.angle_gamma   90.00
#
_symmetry.space_group_name_H-M   'P 1'
#
loop_
_entity.id
_entity.type
_entity.pdbx_description
1 polymer ?
#
loop_
_entity_poly.entity_id
_entity_poly.type
_entity_poly.pdbx_seq_one_letter_code
_entity_poly.pdbx_strand_id
1 'polypeptide(L)'
;MINYKYGTLPSSQIQKEKKRLQDAIFILLPYKEDNYEFLDAYFISLQQRLCGLNHLFGEQAKILTLMSILESARYETEFSKYRKAILDACALIDEIEFP
;
A
#
# COMPACT_ATOMS: atom_id res chain seq x y z
N MET A 1 0.17 -2.60 -22.18
CA MET A 1 0.19 -3.80 -21.33
C MET A 1 1.47 -3.82 -20.52
N ILE A 2 1.41 -4.37 -19.32
CA ILE A 2 2.54 -4.46 -18.42
C ILE A 2 2.92 -5.91 -18.22
N ASN A 3 4.21 -6.21 -18.41
CA ASN A 3 4.73 -7.56 -18.19
C ASN A 3 5.01 -7.77 -16.71
N TYR A 4 4.65 -8.93 -16.21
CA TYR A 4 5.02 -9.36 -14.89
C TYR A 4 5.44 -10.84 -14.92
N LYS A 5 5.92 -11.35 -13.79
CA LYS A 5 6.59 -12.65 -13.70
C LYS A 5 5.83 -13.81 -14.37
N TYR A 6 4.50 -13.81 -14.34
CA TYR A 6 3.67 -14.91 -14.84
C TYR A 6 2.83 -14.53 -16.06
N GLY A 7 3.11 -13.41 -16.71
CA GLY A 7 2.36 -13.02 -17.90
C GLY A 7 2.30 -11.52 -18.12
N THR A 8 1.22 -11.06 -18.73
CA THR A 8 1.00 -9.63 -18.99
C THR A 8 -0.36 -9.20 -18.44
N LEU A 9 -0.41 -7.94 -17.95
CA LEU A 9 -1.65 -7.33 -17.51
C LEU A 9 -1.96 -6.10 -18.38
N PRO A 10 -3.23 -5.89 -18.77
CA PRO A 10 -3.63 -4.64 -19.40
C PRO A 10 -3.42 -3.44 -18.49
N SER A 11 -3.09 -2.28 -19.06
CA SER A 11 -2.91 -1.05 -18.29
C SER A 11 -4.13 -0.71 -17.44
N SER A 12 -5.34 -0.95 -17.97
CA SER A 12 -6.58 -0.71 -17.23
C SER A 12 -6.68 -1.55 -15.97
N GLN A 13 -6.19 -2.80 -16.01
CA GLN A 13 -6.17 -3.68 -14.86
C GLN A 13 -5.19 -3.17 -13.79
N ILE A 14 -4.04 -2.68 -14.22
CA ILE A 14 -3.04 -2.10 -13.31
C ILE A 14 -3.61 -0.87 -12.61
N GLN A 15 -4.31 -0.01 -13.33
CA GLN A 15 -4.93 1.17 -12.72
C GLN A 15 -5.99 0.78 -11.68
N LYS A 16 -6.76 -0.25 -11.95
CA LYS A 16 -7.75 -0.76 -10.99
C LYS A 16 -7.07 -1.30 -9.74
N GLU A 17 -5.96 -2.02 -9.89
CA GLU A 17 -5.22 -2.55 -8.75
C GLU A 17 -4.60 -1.44 -7.91
N LYS A 18 -4.06 -0.40 -8.55
CA LYS A 18 -3.55 0.78 -7.83
C LYS A 18 -4.66 1.44 -7.01
N LYS A 19 -5.83 1.62 -7.61
CA LYS A 19 -6.96 2.24 -6.91
C LYS A 19 -7.42 1.40 -5.73
N ARG A 20 -7.53 0.10 -5.91
CA ARG A 20 -7.90 -0.82 -4.82
C ARG A 20 -6.91 -0.74 -3.68
N LEU A 21 -5.62 -0.67 -3.99
CA LEU A 21 -4.58 -0.57 -2.99
C LEU A 21 -4.63 0.77 -2.26
N GLN A 22 -4.86 1.87 -2.99
CA GLN A 22 -5.03 3.20 -2.40
C GLN A 22 -6.23 3.22 -1.45
N ASP A 23 -7.37 2.66 -1.87
CA ASP A 23 -8.56 2.58 -1.04
C ASP A 23 -8.31 1.75 0.22
N ALA A 24 -7.59 0.65 0.09
CA ALA A 24 -7.25 -0.23 1.21
C ALA A 24 -6.32 0.46 2.22
N ILE A 25 -5.48 1.37 1.77
CA ILE A 25 -4.59 2.14 2.64
C ILE A 25 -5.34 3.32 3.24
N PHE A 26 -6.14 4.02 2.45
CA PHE A 26 -6.86 5.22 2.90
C PHE A 26 -7.81 4.92 4.05
N ILE A 27 -8.41 3.73 4.07
CA ILE A 27 -9.33 3.32 5.14
C ILE A 27 -8.64 3.23 6.51
N LEU A 28 -7.30 3.21 6.54
CA LEU A 28 -6.55 3.24 7.80
C LEU A 28 -6.80 4.52 8.59
N LEU A 29 -7.21 5.61 7.93
CA LEU A 29 -7.51 6.86 8.62
C LEU A 29 -8.74 6.74 9.53
N PRO A 30 -9.94 6.38 9.01
CA PRO A 30 -11.09 6.19 9.89
C PRO A 30 -10.91 5.05 10.89
N TYR A 31 -10.19 4.00 10.53
CA TYR A 31 -9.92 2.91 11.45
C TYR A 31 -9.13 3.39 12.67
N LYS A 32 -8.13 4.26 12.46
CA LYS A 32 -7.36 4.82 13.57
C LYS A 32 -8.21 5.75 14.44
N GLU A 33 -9.01 6.61 13.82
CA GLU A 33 -9.90 7.54 14.53
C GLU A 33 -10.91 6.79 15.41
N ASP A 34 -11.43 5.68 14.91
CA ASP A 34 -12.47 4.89 15.58
C ASP A 34 -11.90 3.82 16.52
N ASN A 35 -10.57 3.79 16.68
CA ASN A 35 -9.88 2.80 17.50
C ASN A 35 -10.24 1.37 17.12
N TYR A 36 -10.20 1.10 15.80
CA TYR A 36 -10.53 -0.22 15.27
C TYR A 36 -9.71 -1.32 15.94
N GLU A 37 -10.40 -2.27 16.52
CA GLU A 37 -9.84 -3.35 17.33
C GLU A 37 -8.81 -4.20 16.59
N PHE A 38 -9.01 -4.40 15.28
CA PHE A 38 -8.14 -5.24 14.45
C PHE A 38 -7.19 -4.44 13.57
N LEU A 39 -6.91 -3.19 13.93
CA LEU A 39 -6.07 -2.31 13.12
C LEU A 39 -4.69 -2.90 12.88
N ASP A 40 -4.07 -3.48 13.90
CA ASP A 40 -2.73 -4.05 13.79
C ASP A 40 -2.73 -5.24 12.81
N ALA A 41 -3.73 -6.11 12.93
CA ALA A 41 -3.88 -7.24 12.01
C ALA A 41 -4.11 -6.77 10.57
N TYR A 42 -4.82 -5.66 10.39
CA TYR A 42 -5.05 -5.07 9.09
C TYR A 42 -3.73 -4.58 8.46
N PHE A 43 -2.87 -3.92 9.25
CA PHE A 43 -1.55 -3.52 8.77
C PHE A 43 -0.72 -4.72 8.34
N ILE A 44 -0.74 -5.80 9.12
CA ILE A 44 -0.01 -7.03 8.78
C ILE A 44 -0.52 -7.60 7.45
N SER A 45 -1.83 -7.64 7.27
CA SER A 45 -2.47 -8.10 6.04
C SER A 45 -2.03 -7.27 4.83
N LEU A 46 -1.98 -5.94 4.97
CA LEU A 46 -1.51 -5.05 3.91
C LEU A 46 -0.04 -5.32 3.57
N GLN A 47 0.81 -5.51 4.58
CA GLN A 47 2.22 -5.79 4.35
C GLN A 47 2.41 -7.11 3.60
N GLN A 48 1.63 -8.12 3.93
CA GLN A 48 1.67 -9.41 3.22
C GLN A 48 1.26 -9.23 1.75
N ARG A 49 0.21 -8.44 1.50
CA ARG A 49 -0.25 -8.15 0.14
C ARG A 49 0.81 -7.41 -0.66
N LEU A 50 1.45 -6.41 -0.07
CA LEU A 50 2.50 -5.64 -0.73
C LEU A 50 3.73 -6.50 -1.00
N CYS A 51 4.10 -7.36 -0.08
CA CYS A 51 5.19 -8.31 -0.26
C CYS A 51 4.94 -9.21 -1.47
N GLY A 52 3.72 -9.73 -1.60
CA GLY A 52 3.31 -10.55 -2.74
C GLY A 52 3.38 -9.79 -4.05
N LEU A 53 2.89 -8.55 -4.07
CA LEU A 53 2.95 -7.69 -5.26
C LEU A 53 4.40 -7.37 -5.65
N ASN A 54 5.25 -7.07 -4.67
CA ASN A 54 6.64 -6.79 -4.92
C ASN A 54 7.35 -7.98 -5.57
N HIS A 55 7.08 -9.18 -5.06
CA HIS A 55 7.63 -10.41 -5.61
C HIS A 55 7.12 -10.65 -7.04
N LEU A 56 5.82 -10.43 -7.27
CA LEU A 56 5.17 -10.65 -8.56
C LEU A 56 5.71 -9.71 -9.65
N PHE A 57 6.00 -8.45 -9.30
CA PHE A 57 6.43 -7.43 -10.26
C PHE A 57 7.96 -7.24 -10.33
N GLY A 58 8.74 -8.12 -9.69
CA GLY A 58 10.19 -8.09 -9.81
C GLY A 58 10.88 -7.13 -8.85
N GLU A 59 10.39 -7.04 -7.63
CA GLU A 59 11.03 -6.31 -6.53
C GLU A 59 11.20 -4.81 -6.81
N GLN A 60 10.09 -4.08 -6.79
CA GLN A 60 10.06 -2.64 -7.00
C GLN A 60 10.51 -1.88 -5.76
N ALA A 61 11.50 -1.00 -5.92
CA ALA A 61 12.00 -0.18 -4.81
C ALA A 61 10.89 0.66 -4.16
N LYS A 62 9.96 1.19 -4.95
CA LYS A 62 8.85 2.01 -4.43
C LYS A 62 7.88 1.20 -3.59
N ILE A 63 7.69 -0.10 -3.90
CA ILE A 63 6.86 -0.97 -3.06
C ILE A 63 7.54 -1.19 -1.71
N LEU A 64 8.86 -1.38 -1.69
CA LEU A 64 9.61 -1.50 -0.44
C LEU A 64 9.52 -0.21 0.39
N THR A 65 9.60 0.95 -0.26
CA THR A 65 9.42 2.24 0.41
C THR A 65 8.01 2.36 1.00
N LEU A 66 7.00 1.97 0.23
CA LEU A 66 5.61 1.96 0.69
C LEU A 66 5.44 1.09 1.94
N MET A 67 6.00 -0.11 1.92
CA MET A 67 5.96 -1.01 3.08
C MET A 67 6.63 -0.38 4.30
N SER A 68 7.74 0.32 4.11
CA SER A 68 8.45 1.02 5.18
C SER A 68 7.60 2.15 5.77
N ILE A 69 6.93 2.92 4.93
CA ILE A 69 6.02 4.00 5.38
C ILE A 69 4.89 3.42 6.23
N LEU A 70 4.28 2.33 5.77
CA LEU A 70 3.18 1.69 6.50
C LEU A 70 3.64 1.11 7.83
N GLU A 71 4.83 0.51 7.88
CA GLU A 71 5.37 -0.02 9.12
C GLU A 71 5.62 1.09 10.14
N SER A 72 6.14 2.23 9.70
CA SER A 72 6.29 3.41 10.57
C SER A 72 4.94 3.92 11.06
N ALA A 73 3.94 3.97 10.18
CA ALA A 73 2.59 4.41 10.54
C ALA A 73 1.96 3.50 11.58
N ARG A 74 2.19 2.21 11.48
CA ARG A 74 1.65 1.21 12.41
C ARG A 74 1.97 1.54 13.87
N TYR A 75 3.16 2.06 14.13
CA TYR A 75 3.62 2.38 15.47
C TYR A 75 3.49 3.86 15.83
N GLU A 76 2.97 4.69 14.93
CA GLU A 76 2.84 6.12 15.18
C GLU A 76 1.66 6.41 16.10
N THR A 77 1.91 7.14 17.18
CA THR A 77 0.89 7.46 18.18
C THR A 77 0.23 8.82 17.95
N GLU A 78 0.91 9.74 17.25
CA GLU A 78 0.38 11.06 16.96
C GLU A 78 -0.43 11.03 15.66
N PHE A 79 -1.73 11.37 15.73
CA PHE A 79 -2.61 11.22 14.57
C PHE A 79 -2.20 12.09 13.38
N SER A 80 -1.72 13.30 13.62
CA SER A 80 -1.28 14.17 12.52
C SER A 80 -0.14 13.56 11.71
N LYS A 81 0.81 12.93 12.38
CA LYS A 81 1.92 12.22 11.74
C LYS A 81 1.45 10.94 11.05
N TYR A 82 0.54 10.22 11.70
CA TYR A 82 -0.09 9.03 11.13
C TYR A 82 -0.80 9.38 9.82
N ARG A 83 -1.64 10.42 9.85
CA ARG A 83 -2.38 10.88 8.68
C ARG A 83 -1.44 11.24 7.53
N LYS A 84 -0.36 11.97 7.84
CA LYS A 84 0.63 12.34 6.82
C LYS A 84 1.25 11.10 6.18
N ALA A 85 1.63 10.11 6.99
CA ALA A 85 2.23 8.87 6.48
C ALA A 85 1.25 8.12 5.56
N ILE A 86 -0.02 8.03 5.94
CA ILE A 86 -1.03 7.36 5.13
C ILE A 86 -1.24 8.10 3.79
N LEU A 87 -1.31 9.43 3.81
CA LEU A 87 -1.46 10.21 2.58
C LEU A 87 -0.23 10.10 1.69
N ASP A 88 0.97 10.10 2.27
CA ASP A 88 2.22 9.90 1.53
C ASP A 88 2.25 8.51 0.89
N ALA A 89 1.78 7.49 1.60
CA ALA A 89 1.68 6.14 1.08
C ALA A 89 0.75 6.07 -0.13
N CYS A 90 -0.42 6.69 -0.05
CA CYS A 90 -1.37 6.74 -1.17
C CYS A 90 -0.78 7.45 -2.39
N ALA A 91 -0.08 8.57 -2.17
CA ALA A 91 0.57 9.32 -3.25
C ALA A 91 1.67 8.49 -3.91
N LEU A 92 2.43 7.75 -3.13
CA LEU A 92 3.51 6.93 -3.65
C LEU A 92 3.00 5.84 -4.61
N ILE A 93 1.80 5.32 -4.38
CA ILE A 93 1.22 4.29 -5.26
C ILE A 93 1.07 4.82 -6.68
N ASP A 94 0.70 6.09 -6.87
CA ASP A 94 0.59 6.68 -8.20
C ASP A 94 1.94 6.76 -8.92
N GLU A 95 3.03 6.79 -8.16
CA GLU A 95 4.38 6.88 -8.72
C GLU A 95 4.98 5.51 -9.05
N ILE A 96 4.34 4.41 -8.66
CA ILE A 96 4.87 3.07 -8.95
C ILE A 96 4.71 2.79 -10.44
N GLU A 97 5.84 2.46 -11.07
CA GLU A 97 5.89 2.06 -12.45
C GLU A 97 6.10 0.56 -12.54
N PHE A 98 5.24 -0.11 -13.29
CA PHE A 98 5.35 -1.55 -13.50
C PHE A 98 6.03 -1.80 -14.84
N PRO A 99 6.94 -2.76 -14.91
CA PRO A 99 7.69 -3.09 -16.14
C PRO A 99 6.79 -3.66 -17.25
#